data_9af85337e60d894632aefaf09e0f4d61
#
_entry.id   9af85337e60d894632aefaf09e0f4d61
#
_cell.length_a   1.000
_cell.length_b   1.000
_cell.length_c   1.000
_cell.angle_alpha   90.00
_cell.angle_beta   90.00
_cell.angle_gamma   90.00
#
_symmetry.space_group_name_H-M   'P 1'
#
loop_
_entity.id
_entity.type
_entity.pdbx_description
1 polymer ?
#
loop_
_entity_poly.entity_id
_entity_poly.type
_entity_poly.pdbx_seq_one_letter_code
_entity_poly.pdbx_strand_id
1 'polypeptide(L)'
;VSPDDATDKSVTWSSSNNKVATVNASGKVTAVGAGSATITAKANGSTSDVKATCAVTVWKTPEAPTQAPSTSETPTTNTITLTPYDDCEYRIAPNGTWQDSNVFEGLDPDTEYTFEIRVKADADNNIRTGEIVTIKVKTAQEGEKIVEVTGVRFDNQPSEKSITIGDAVSWSFPATVSPANATDKTITY
;
A
#
# COMPACT_ATOMS: atom_id res chain seq x y z
N VAL A 1 -45.36 4.58 12.22
CA VAL A 1 -45.85 5.71 13.04
C VAL A 1 -46.86 5.19 14.03
N SER A 2 -46.79 5.61 15.27
CA SER A 2 -47.70 5.23 16.34
C SER A 2 -48.39 6.50 16.85
N PRO A 3 -49.71 6.47 17.24
CA PRO A 3 -50.57 5.30 17.26
C PRO A 3 -51.06 4.87 15.86
N ASP A 4 -51.61 3.63 15.78
CA ASP A 4 -52.04 3.03 14.51
C ASP A 4 -53.24 3.75 13.87
N ASP A 5 -54.01 4.53 14.63
CA ASP A 5 -55.13 5.36 14.16
C ASP A 5 -54.74 6.81 13.86
N ALA A 6 -53.45 7.12 13.81
CA ALA A 6 -52.99 8.44 13.42
C ALA A 6 -53.47 8.81 12.02
N THR A 7 -53.99 10.04 11.88
CA THR A 7 -54.56 10.56 10.61
C THR A 7 -53.53 10.72 9.53
N ASP A 8 -52.32 11.17 9.89
CA ASP A 8 -51.16 11.25 8.96
C ASP A 8 -50.03 10.38 9.52
N LYS A 9 -49.68 9.36 8.75
CA LYS A 9 -48.60 8.41 9.06
C LYS A 9 -47.35 8.69 8.23
N SER A 10 -47.35 9.77 7.47
CA SER A 10 -46.20 10.12 6.63
C SER A 10 -45.02 10.63 7.47
N VAL A 11 -43.82 10.37 6.96
CA VAL A 11 -42.57 10.79 7.58
C VAL A 11 -41.68 11.52 6.57
N THR A 12 -40.98 12.52 7.07
CA THR A 12 -39.93 13.20 6.32
C THR A 12 -38.57 12.64 6.78
N TRP A 13 -37.79 12.22 5.83
CA TRP A 13 -36.46 11.71 6.06
C TRP A 13 -35.40 12.75 5.81
N SER A 14 -34.35 12.78 6.64
CA SER A 14 -33.21 13.65 6.46
C SER A 14 -31.92 12.99 6.94
N SER A 15 -30.81 13.42 6.38
CA SER A 15 -29.46 13.06 6.84
C SER A 15 -28.75 14.30 7.37
N SER A 16 -28.03 14.17 8.46
CA SER A 16 -27.19 15.24 9.02
C SER A 16 -25.97 15.54 8.13
N ASN A 17 -25.56 14.58 7.27
CA ASN A 17 -24.43 14.74 6.39
C ASN A 17 -24.61 13.93 5.08
N ASN A 18 -25.09 14.59 4.05
CA ASN A 18 -25.33 13.98 2.74
C ASN A 18 -24.03 13.59 1.99
N LYS A 19 -22.87 14.06 2.43
CA LYS A 19 -21.56 13.62 1.90
C LYS A 19 -21.14 12.24 2.44
N VAL A 20 -21.74 11.83 3.56
CA VAL A 20 -21.49 10.52 4.17
C VAL A 20 -22.58 9.52 3.80
N ALA A 21 -23.84 9.88 4.02
CA ALA A 21 -24.97 9.03 3.69
C ALA A 21 -26.16 9.88 3.29
N THR A 22 -26.90 9.46 2.25
CA THR A 22 -28.18 10.05 1.84
C THR A 22 -29.33 9.13 2.20
N VAL A 23 -30.52 9.70 2.33
CA VAL A 23 -31.75 8.93 2.55
C VAL A 23 -32.84 9.44 1.60
N ASN A 24 -33.58 8.52 0.98
CA ASN A 24 -34.68 8.87 0.08
C ASN A 24 -36.03 8.92 0.83
N ALA A 25 -37.09 9.32 0.14
CA ALA A 25 -38.44 9.45 0.73
C ALA A 25 -39.02 8.14 1.25
N SER A 26 -38.51 6.97 0.82
CA SER A 26 -38.91 5.66 1.32
C SER A 26 -38.08 5.17 2.51
N GLY A 27 -37.13 5.98 3.00
CA GLY A 27 -36.23 5.62 4.09
C GLY A 27 -35.04 4.74 3.68
N LYS A 28 -34.80 4.55 2.37
CA LYS A 28 -33.62 3.82 1.90
C LYS A 28 -32.37 4.70 2.06
N VAL A 29 -31.40 4.23 2.84
CA VAL A 29 -30.13 4.88 3.08
C VAL A 29 -29.10 4.40 2.05
N THR A 30 -28.32 5.34 1.49
CA THR A 30 -27.24 5.06 0.55
C THR A 30 -25.95 5.68 1.09
N ALA A 31 -24.88 4.87 1.20
CA ALA A 31 -23.55 5.34 1.55
C ALA A 31 -22.96 6.16 0.40
N VAL A 32 -22.29 7.28 0.72
CA VAL A 32 -21.68 8.21 -0.25
C VAL A 32 -20.19 8.36 -0.01
N GLY A 33 -19.78 8.52 1.24
CA GLY A 33 -18.37 8.68 1.62
C GLY A 33 -18.12 8.25 3.06
N ALA A 34 -16.86 8.00 3.40
CA ALA A 34 -16.47 7.62 4.75
C ALA A 34 -16.84 8.71 5.77
N GLY A 35 -17.22 8.29 6.97
CA GLY A 35 -17.61 9.20 8.05
C GLY A 35 -18.85 8.75 8.78
N SER A 36 -19.41 9.64 9.59
CA SER A 36 -20.64 9.41 10.36
C SER A 36 -21.72 10.41 9.98
N ALA A 37 -22.97 9.92 9.97
CA ALA A 37 -24.17 10.72 9.75
C ALA A 37 -25.29 10.21 10.64
N THR A 38 -26.24 11.09 10.99
CA THR A 38 -27.48 10.72 11.67
C THR A 38 -28.63 10.81 10.67
N ILE A 39 -29.33 9.70 10.49
CA ILE A 39 -30.56 9.64 9.69
C ILE A 39 -31.73 9.92 10.65
N THR A 40 -32.58 10.83 10.26
CA THR A 40 -33.76 11.25 11.04
C THR A 40 -35.02 10.98 10.24
N ALA A 41 -35.98 10.33 10.86
CA ALA A 41 -37.38 10.22 10.44
C ALA A 41 -38.24 11.13 11.32
N LYS A 42 -38.90 12.14 10.75
CA LYS A 42 -39.78 13.07 11.46
C LYS A 42 -41.20 12.83 11.02
N ALA A 43 -42.13 12.67 11.98
CA ALA A 43 -43.56 12.54 11.70
C ALA A 43 -44.14 13.88 11.19
N ASN A 44 -44.87 13.87 10.07
CA ASN A 44 -45.47 15.09 9.49
C ASN A 44 -46.80 15.48 10.16
N GLY A 45 -47.57 14.49 10.56
CA GLY A 45 -48.90 14.72 11.18
C GLY A 45 -48.87 15.07 12.66
N SER A 46 -47.74 15.45 13.23
CA SER A 46 -47.59 15.76 14.67
C SER A 46 -47.44 17.26 14.90
N THR A 47 -48.13 17.79 15.89
CA THR A 47 -47.96 19.17 16.40
C THR A 47 -46.69 19.30 17.25
N SER A 48 -46.13 18.16 17.69
CA SER A 48 -44.89 18.06 18.46
C SER A 48 -43.74 17.57 17.56
N ASP A 49 -42.47 17.83 17.93
CA ASP A 49 -41.31 17.39 17.17
C ASP A 49 -41.05 15.87 17.44
N VAL A 50 -41.97 15.03 16.94
CA VAL A 50 -41.89 13.58 17.05
C VAL A 50 -40.92 13.05 15.96
N LYS A 51 -39.81 12.49 16.37
CA LYS A 51 -38.78 11.98 15.48
C LYS A 51 -38.06 10.76 16.04
N ALA A 52 -37.51 9.97 15.16
CA ALA A 52 -36.59 8.88 15.49
C ALA A 52 -35.26 9.14 14.73
N THR A 53 -34.17 8.75 15.35
CA THR A 53 -32.83 8.92 14.76
C THR A 53 -32.07 7.59 14.77
N CYS A 54 -31.21 7.41 13.75
CA CYS A 54 -30.29 6.29 13.64
C CYS A 54 -28.91 6.83 13.25
N ALA A 55 -27.90 6.51 14.04
CA ALA A 55 -26.51 6.79 13.70
C ALA A 55 -26.04 5.79 12.64
N VAL A 56 -25.43 6.30 11.59
CA VAL A 56 -24.86 5.52 10.48
C VAL A 56 -23.39 5.87 10.36
N THR A 57 -22.52 4.86 10.38
CA THR A 57 -21.09 5.02 10.09
C THR A 57 -20.79 4.32 8.78
N VAL A 58 -20.20 5.05 7.84
CA VAL A 58 -19.74 4.54 6.55
C VAL A 58 -18.23 4.39 6.62
N TRP A 59 -17.75 3.20 6.33
CA TRP A 59 -16.34 2.88 6.27
C TRP A 59 -15.85 2.81 4.82
N LYS A 60 -14.64 3.31 4.56
CA LYS A 60 -13.93 3.10 3.31
C LYS A 60 -12.97 1.92 3.47
N THR A 61 -12.99 0.98 2.54
CA THR A 61 -11.91 -0.01 2.39
C THR A 61 -10.99 0.51 1.29
N PRO A 62 -9.72 0.82 1.60
CA PRO A 62 -8.77 1.27 0.58
C PRO A 62 -8.41 0.11 -0.35
N GLU A 63 -7.98 0.45 -1.54
CA GLU A 63 -7.38 -0.51 -2.47
C GLU A 63 -6.02 -0.98 -1.95
N ALA A 64 -5.53 -2.10 -2.49
CA ALA A 64 -4.17 -2.55 -2.25
C ALA A 64 -3.15 -1.52 -2.75
N PRO A 65 -1.91 -1.51 -2.23
CA PRO A 65 -0.83 -0.72 -2.79
C PRO A 65 -0.72 -0.95 -4.30
N THR A 66 -0.73 0.12 -5.09
CA THR A 66 -0.77 0.04 -6.57
C THR A 66 0.55 -0.41 -7.18
N GLN A 67 1.66 -0.18 -6.49
CA GLN A 67 2.98 -0.62 -6.90
C GLN A 67 3.24 -2.04 -6.40
N ALA A 68 3.80 -2.90 -7.25
CA ALA A 68 4.17 -4.26 -6.86
C ALA A 68 5.18 -4.23 -5.70
N PRO A 69 4.99 -5.06 -4.67
CA PRO A 69 5.93 -5.14 -3.56
C PRO A 69 7.35 -5.48 -4.02
N SER A 70 8.33 -4.77 -3.45
CA SER A 70 9.75 -4.97 -3.74
C SER A 70 10.61 -4.70 -2.50
N THR A 71 11.89 -4.99 -2.58
CA THR A 71 12.87 -4.56 -1.57
C THR A 71 13.45 -3.21 -1.98
N SER A 72 13.73 -2.34 -1.01
CA SER A 72 14.44 -1.07 -1.23
C SER A 72 15.95 -1.22 -1.15
N GLU A 73 16.42 -2.31 -0.54
CA GLU A 73 17.83 -2.64 -0.36
C GLU A 73 18.08 -4.12 -0.64
N THR A 74 19.34 -4.46 -0.95
CA THR A 74 19.76 -5.86 -1.08
C THR A 74 19.64 -6.55 0.27
N PRO A 75 18.96 -7.72 0.37
CA PRO A 75 18.86 -8.48 1.60
C PRO A 75 20.22 -8.86 2.17
N THR A 76 20.38 -8.71 3.48
CA THR A 76 21.56 -9.22 4.19
C THR A 76 21.33 -10.65 4.71
N THR A 77 22.27 -11.19 5.48
CA THR A 77 22.11 -12.51 6.10
C THR A 77 21.01 -12.57 7.16
N ASN A 78 20.63 -11.42 7.73
CA ASN A 78 19.67 -11.35 8.84
C ASN A 78 18.69 -10.19 8.77
N THR A 79 18.70 -9.40 7.66
CA THR A 79 17.84 -8.23 7.52
C THR A 79 17.26 -8.16 6.12
N ILE A 80 15.97 -7.83 6.03
CA ILE A 80 15.26 -7.50 4.79
C ILE A 80 14.58 -6.16 4.97
N THR A 81 14.81 -5.22 4.04
CA THR A 81 14.15 -3.92 3.97
C THR A 81 13.24 -3.89 2.76
N LEU A 82 11.94 -3.80 2.99
CA LEU A 82 10.96 -3.66 1.91
C LEU A 82 10.88 -2.21 1.44
N THR A 83 10.37 -1.99 0.23
CA THR A 83 10.04 -0.63 -0.23
C THR A 83 8.94 -0.05 0.68
N PRO A 84 9.13 1.18 1.21
CA PRO A 84 8.10 1.82 2.02
C PRO A 84 6.93 2.29 1.15
N TYR A 85 5.71 2.13 1.68
CA TYR A 85 4.47 2.65 1.09
C TYR A 85 3.74 3.49 2.13
N ASP A 86 3.13 4.59 1.66
CA ASP A 86 2.36 5.48 2.52
C ASP A 86 1.19 4.74 3.18
N ASP A 87 0.95 5.03 4.45
CA ASP A 87 -0.15 4.49 5.25
C ASP A 87 -0.21 2.96 5.33
N CYS A 88 0.89 2.26 5.04
CA CYS A 88 0.96 0.81 5.07
C CYS A 88 1.57 0.27 6.38
N GLU A 89 1.24 -0.96 6.65
CA GLU A 89 1.84 -1.80 7.68
C GLU A 89 2.29 -3.12 7.07
N TYR A 90 3.26 -3.74 7.73
CA TYR A 90 4.04 -4.87 7.21
C TYR A 90 4.08 -5.99 8.23
N ARG A 91 4.16 -7.25 7.79
CA ARG A 91 4.47 -8.38 8.66
C ARG A 91 5.11 -9.54 7.91
N ILE A 92 5.71 -10.46 8.66
CA ILE A 92 6.07 -11.79 8.15
C ILE A 92 4.81 -12.67 8.21
N ALA A 93 4.46 -13.25 7.07
CA ALA A 93 3.31 -14.14 6.95
C ALA A 93 3.58 -15.51 7.62
N PRO A 94 2.53 -16.25 8.05
CA PRO A 94 1.14 -15.79 8.14
C PRO A 94 0.82 -15.14 9.50
N ASN A 95 1.65 -15.31 10.52
CA ASN A 95 1.30 -15.03 11.92
C ASN A 95 2.16 -13.95 12.58
N GLY A 96 3.04 -13.26 11.83
CA GLY A 96 3.82 -12.14 12.34
C GLY A 96 2.91 -10.97 12.77
N THR A 97 3.38 -10.20 13.76
CA THR A 97 2.69 -8.98 14.18
C THR A 97 2.81 -7.91 13.11
N TRP A 98 1.72 -7.19 12.85
CA TRP A 98 1.73 -6.03 11.97
C TRP A 98 2.54 -4.90 12.60
N GLN A 99 3.40 -4.26 11.82
CA GLN A 99 4.28 -3.16 12.23
C GLN A 99 4.32 -2.05 11.17
N ASP A 100 4.60 -0.83 11.59
CA ASP A 100 4.77 0.30 10.67
C ASP A 100 6.14 0.29 9.98
N SER A 101 7.14 -0.34 10.60
CA SER A 101 8.47 -0.48 10.01
C SER A 101 8.46 -1.46 8.83
N ASN A 102 9.07 -1.04 7.72
CA ASN A 102 9.34 -1.89 6.56
C ASN A 102 10.64 -2.68 6.67
N VAL A 103 11.33 -2.61 7.83
CA VAL A 103 12.60 -3.31 8.11
C VAL A 103 12.32 -4.50 9.01
N PHE A 104 12.87 -5.64 8.63
CA PHE A 104 12.80 -6.91 9.38
C PHE A 104 14.21 -7.37 9.70
N GLU A 105 14.53 -7.46 10.97
CA GLU A 105 15.83 -7.85 11.51
C GLU A 105 15.77 -9.19 12.25
N GLY A 106 16.94 -9.79 12.51
CA GLY A 106 17.03 -11.04 13.26
C GLY A 106 16.51 -12.26 12.50
N LEU A 107 16.53 -12.20 11.17
CA LEU A 107 16.13 -13.28 10.30
C LEU A 107 17.25 -14.33 10.19
N ASP A 108 16.87 -15.58 9.88
CA ASP A 108 17.81 -16.65 9.61
C ASP A 108 18.46 -16.48 8.23
N PRO A 109 19.75 -16.77 8.07
CA PRO A 109 20.43 -16.73 6.77
C PRO A 109 19.87 -17.78 5.80
N ASP A 110 20.06 -17.55 4.50
CA ASP A 110 19.64 -18.45 3.40
C ASP A 110 18.17 -18.90 3.46
N THR A 111 17.30 -18.09 4.08
CA THR A 111 15.91 -18.44 4.37
C THR A 111 14.95 -17.56 3.59
N GLU A 112 13.96 -18.18 2.91
CA GLU A 112 12.89 -17.47 2.21
C GLU A 112 11.78 -17.09 3.19
N TYR A 113 11.46 -15.81 3.26
CA TYR A 113 10.34 -15.24 4.01
C TYR A 113 9.27 -14.72 3.08
N THR A 114 8.02 -14.91 3.47
CA THR A 114 6.88 -14.26 2.82
C THR A 114 6.47 -13.07 3.67
N PHE A 115 6.41 -11.90 3.07
CA PHE A 115 5.95 -10.68 3.71
C PHE A 115 4.57 -10.32 3.20
N GLU A 116 3.76 -9.78 4.09
CA GLU A 116 2.45 -9.24 3.79
C GLU A 116 2.45 -7.74 4.05
N ILE A 117 1.82 -7.00 3.16
CA ILE A 117 1.72 -5.54 3.17
C ILE A 117 0.27 -5.18 2.94
N ARG A 118 -0.25 -4.22 3.71
CA ARG A 118 -1.60 -3.66 3.51
C ARG A 118 -1.65 -2.21 3.96
N VAL A 119 -2.62 -1.46 3.44
CA VAL A 119 -2.97 -0.16 4.02
C VAL A 119 -3.57 -0.39 5.40
N LYS A 120 -3.06 0.29 6.41
CA LYS A 120 -3.56 0.15 7.79
C LYS A 120 -4.90 0.82 8.00
N ALA A 121 -5.62 0.36 9.01
CA ALA A 121 -6.87 1.00 9.41
C ALA A 121 -6.61 2.38 10.02
N ASP A 122 -7.52 3.30 9.74
CA ASP A 122 -7.59 4.61 10.38
C ASP A 122 -9.02 4.82 10.87
N ALA A 123 -9.22 4.60 12.17
CA ALA A 123 -10.54 4.68 12.77
C ALA A 123 -11.07 6.12 12.82
N ASP A 124 -10.21 7.11 12.93
CA ASP A 124 -10.57 8.53 13.00
C ASP A 124 -11.15 9.02 11.66
N ASN A 125 -10.64 8.46 10.57
CA ASN A 125 -11.12 8.74 9.20
C ASN A 125 -12.06 7.67 8.65
N ASN A 126 -12.50 6.71 9.48
CA ASN A 126 -13.36 5.58 9.10
C ASN A 126 -12.77 4.78 7.92
N ILE A 127 -11.48 4.50 7.97
CA ILE A 127 -10.78 3.66 7.00
C ILE A 127 -10.54 2.28 7.61
N ARG A 128 -10.95 1.23 6.92
CA ARG A 128 -10.63 -0.16 7.25
C ARG A 128 -9.27 -0.55 6.69
N THR A 129 -8.74 -1.67 7.15
CA THR A 129 -7.55 -2.26 6.51
C THR A 129 -7.81 -2.56 5.04
N GLY A 130 -6.82 -2.27 4.20
CA GLY A 130 -6.84 -2.60 2.78
C GLY A 130 -6.63 -4.09 2.51
N GLU A 131 -6.69 -4.46 1.23
CA GLU A 131 -6.32 -5.81 0.77
C GLU A 131 -4.83 -6.07 1.02
N ILE A 132 -4.50 -7.35 1.25
CA ILE A 132 -3.13 -7.79 1.49
C ILE A 132 -2.46 -8.08 0.15
N VAL A 133 -1.27 -7.52 -0.05
CA VAL A 133 -0.33 -7.92 -1.09
C VAL A 133 0.86 -8.65 -0.46
N THR A 134 1.48 -9.56 -1.20
CA THR A 134 2.57 -10.40 -0.69
C THR A 134 3.81 -10.31 -1.57
N ILE A 135 4.98 -10.47 -0.93
CA ILE A 135 6.27 -10.66 -1.59
C ILE A 135 7.05 -11.77 -0.89
N LYS A 136 7.80 -12.55 -1.66
CA LYS A 136 8.76 -13.50 -1.15
C LYS A 136 10.16 -12.95 -1.34
N VAL A 137 10.94 -12.96 -0.28
CA VAL A 137 12.33 -12.48 -0.28
C VAL A 137 13.19 -13.46 0.51
N LYS A 138 14.35 -13.76 -0.02
CA LYS A 138 15.32 -14.64 0.62
C LYS A 138 16.46 -13.82 1.22
N THR A 139 16.85 -14.13 2.47
CA THR A 139 18.07 -13.58 3.09
C THR A 139 19.32 -14.11 2.41
N ALA A 140 20.42 -13.37 2.46
CA ALA A 140 21.71 -13.82 1.95
C ALA A 140 22.25 -15.03 2.74
N GLN A 141 23.10 -15.82 2.10
CA GLN A 141 23.78 -16.95 2.74
C GLN A 141 24.83 -16.47 3.75
N GLU A 142 24.99 -17.22 4.81
CA GLU A 142 26.09 -16.98 5.75
C GLU A 142 27.44 -17.23 5.05
N GLY A 143 28.32 -16.22 5.08
CA GLY A 143 29.59 -16.26 4.37
C GLY A 143 29.60 -15.67 2.97
N GLU A 144 28.43 -15.26 2.42
CA GLU A 144 28.37 -14.49 1.20
C GLU A 144 28.79 -13.03 1.51
N LYS A 145 30.08 -12.76 1.28
CA LYS A 145 30.58 -11.40 1.38
C LYS A 145 30.02 -10.60 0.21
N ILE A 146 29.05 -9.73 0.47
CA ILE A 146 28.64 -8.73 -0.51
C ILE A 146 29.84 -7.85 -0.80
N VAL A 147 30.36 -7.97 -1.99
CA VAL A 147 31.48 -7.15 -2.47
C VAL A 147 30.91 -6.12 -3.43
N GLU A 148 30.91 -4.88 -2.96
CA GLU A 148 30.42 -3.77 -3.78
C GLU A 148 31.32 -3.54 -5.01
N VAL A 149 30.71 -3.09 -6.09
CA VAL A 149 31.44 -2.64 -7.28
C VAL A 149 32.12 -1.31 -6.95
N THR A 150 33.45 -1.33 -6.99
CA THR A 150 34.26 -0.13 -6.74
C THR A 150 34.75 0.54 -8.03
N GLY A 151 34.58 -0.11 -9.18
CA GLY A 151 34.95 0.45 -10.46
C GLY A 151 34.59 -0.42 -11.65
N VAL A 152 34.46 0.22 -12.78
CA VAL A 152 34.31 -0.39 -14.09
C VAL A 152 35.36 0.21 -15.02
N ARG A 153 36.05 -0.62 -15.78
CA ARG A 153 37.02 -0.16 -16.78
C ARG A 153 36.82 -0.90 -18.09
N PHE A 154 37.20 -0.25 -19.18
CA PHE A 154 37.30 -0.91 -20.46
C PHE A 154 38.62 -1.70 -20.53
N ASP A 155 38.51 -2.98 -20.87
CA ASP A 155 39.68 -3.86 -20.97
C ASP A 155 40.48 -3.56 -22.25
N ASN A 156 41.79 -3.35 -22.05
CA ASN A 156 42.72 -3.14 -23.16
C ASN A 156 42.33 -2.02 -24.14
N GLN A 157 41.59 -1.03 -23.68
CA GLN A 157 41.19 0.10 -24.51
C GLN A 157 41.90 1.38 -24.06
N PRO A 158 42.25 2.27 -25.00
CA PRO A 158 42.74 3.61 -24.64
C PRO A 158 41.61 4.41 -23.94
N SER A 159 42.01 5.36 -23.10
CA SER A 159 41.07 6.26 -22.38
C SER A 159 40.22 7.12 -23.35
N GLU A 160 40.69 7.31 -24.55
CA GLU A 160 39.99 8.05 -25.58
C GLU A 160 40.04 7.32 -26.91
N LYS A 161 38.94 7.33 -27.65
CA LYS A 161 38.84 6.88 -29.04
C LYS A 161 38.11 7.93 -29.86
N SER A 162 38.69 8.27 -31.00
CA SER A 162 38.08 9.22 -31.95
C SER A 162 37.57 8.47 -33.18
N ILE A 163 36.39 8.85 -33.66
CA ILE A 163 35.83 8.46 -34.95
C ILE A 163 35.48 9.69 -35.77
N THR A 164 35.68 9.60 -37.07
CA THR A 164 35.27 10.65 -37.99
C THR A 164 33.85 10.38 -38.48
N ILE A 165 33.06 11.42 -38.64
CA ILE A 165 31.71 11.30 -39.21
C ILE A 165 31.82 10.72 -40.62
N GLY A 166 31.14 9.61 -40.86
CA GLY A 166 31.16 8.88 -42.14
C GLY A 166 31.94 7.57 -42.12
N ASP A 167 32.72 7.30 -41.05
CA ASP A 167 33.38 6.02 -40.87
C ASP A 167 32.38 4.92 -40.50
N ALA A 168 32.34 3.84 -41.24
CA ALA A 168 31.55 2.65 -40.92
C ALA A 168 32.35 1.72 -40.00
N VAL A 169 32.55 2.12 -38.76
CA VAL A 169 33.25 1.33 -37.77
C VAL A 169 32.33 0.86 -36.64
N SER A 170 32.42 -0.41 -36.28
CA SER A 170 31.77 -0.92 -35.06
C SER A 170 32.87 -1.36 -34.09
N TRP A 171 32.71 -0.94 -32.85
CA TRP A 171 33.64 -1.30 -31.77
C TRP A 171 32.92 -2.05 -30.66
N SER A 172 33.59 -3.06 -30.13
CA SER A 172 33.21 -3.70 -28.89
C SER A 172 34.08 -3.14 -27.78
N PHE A 173 33.44 -2.74 -26.69
CA PHE A 173 34.09 -2.27 -25.47
C PHE A 173 33.90 -3.31 -24.38
N PRO A 174 34.73 -4.37 -24.32
CA PRO A 174 34.70 -5.28 -23.19
C PRO A 174 35.05 -4.49 -21.94
N ALA A 175 34.27 -4.70 -20.89
CA ALA A 175 34.45 -4.02 -19.60
C ALA A 175 34.63 -5.05 -18.48
N THR A 176 35.48 -4.70 -17.53
CA THR A 176 35.66 -5.50 -16.30
C THR A 176 35.18 -4.74 -15.10
N VAL A 177 34.37 -5.39 -14.28
CA VAL A 177 33.89 -4.89 -12.99
C VAL A 177 34.96 -5.18 -11.94
N SER A 178 35.24 -4.22 -11.09
CA SER A 178 36.20 -4.34 -9.99
C SER A 178 35.49 -4.17 -8.64
N PRO A 179 35.83 -4.97 -7.65
CA PRO A 179 36.75 -6.10 -7.72
C PRO A 179 36.15 -7.29 -8.48
N ALA A 180 36.99 -8.22 -8.94
CA ALA A 180 36.55 -9.38 -9.74
C ALA A 180 35.58 -10.32 -9.01
N ASN A 181 35.52 -10.24 -7.68
CA ASN A 181 34.62 -10.97 -6.81
C ASN A 181 33.40 -10.16 -6.37
N ALA A 182 33.08 -9.06 -7.03
CA ALA A 182 31.84 -8.32 -6.75
C ALA A 182 30.62 -9.24 -6.90
N THR A 183 29.66 -9.06 -6.00
CA THR A 183 28.45 -9.89 -5.92
C THR A 183 27.54 -9.68 -7.11
N ASP A 184 27.38 -8.42 -7.54
CA ASP A 184 26.68 -8.06 -8.78
C ASP A 184 27.68 -7.47 -9.80
N LYS A 185 27.72 -8.07 -10.98
CA LYS A 185 28.60 -7.65 -12.09
C LYS A 185 27.82 -7.13 -13.30
N THR A 186 26.54 -6.86 -13.12
CA THR A 186 25.69 -6.34 -14.21
C THR A 186 26.16 -4.96 -14.65
N ILE A 187 26.42 -4.80 -15.94
CA ILE A 187 26.79 -3.52 -16.57
C ILE A 187 25.63 -3.10 -17.46
N THR A 188 25.13 -1.88 -17.24
CA THR A 188 24.15 -1.24 -18.13
C THR A 188 24.87 -0.21 -19.01
N TYR A 189 24.58 -0.19 -20.32
CA TYR A 189 25.15 0.72 -21.32
C TYR A 189 24.14 1.79 -21.70
#